data_0c2d8db517a42924c26bd1cfa668c1b9
#
_entry.id   0c2d8db517a42924c26bd1cfa668c1b9
#
_cell.length_a   1.000
_cell.length_b   1.000
_cell.length_c   1.000
_cell.angle_alpha   90.00
_cell.angle_beta   90.00
_cell.angle_gamma   90.00
#
_symmetry.space_group_name_H-M   'P 1'
#
loop_
_entity.id
_entity.type
_entity.pdbx_description
1 polymer ?
#
loop_
_entity_poly.entity_id
_entity_poly.type
_entity_poly.pdbx_seq_one_letter_code
_entity_poly.pdbx_strand_id
1 'polypeptide(L)'
;MPSFELSAGGGRRPASPPPPRPREWQNRLIQLLRARVVQAPAAGHDVLVHAGPGAGKTLGALLGFDRLRQEGRLLRFVVFAHRSSIARQWLTAAPRLGLSLADWDSGEGAAAPAASDGLLISYQAASRHCERLEAVLRDWLRQGPWLAIADEVHHLGLDPEEPGSAVWGQAFTALTRSARVRLGLTGTPFRADNLAFCAARRLQVEEQGVISERIVPDLCVEPRRLILAGDVRPLEFRFQDGWVEHGTAPETGDREVSPLSGEERESWRSRNLRRAIRPGDGSGIALRLLVQARLRLEKVRREHPGAGGMVIARDIAHARRLAALLREEGDRVHLAHSQDPAAAQHLAAFRSGEADWLVSVDMCAEGFDAPRLRVVVYLTTVVTRSRFVQAITRAVRMDGERSAREPIPRHPSYVYAPADPLLIQYARSWSLSEPYHLRPREAGEADAAAGGAGAAPRPPLQALADSAGAVMALGGPELPAFLRRSA
;
A
#
# COMPACT_ATOMS: atom_id res chain seq x y z
N MET A 1 65.93 8.39 -30.05
CA MET A 1 65.39 7.77 -28.85
C MET A 1 64.08 8.45 -28.52
N PRO A 2 62.90 7.86 -28.76
CA PRO A 2 61.63 8.42 -28.34
C PRO A 2 61.28 7.97 -26.94
N SER A 3 60.96 8.94 -26.06
CA SER A 3 60.52 8.75 -24.69
C SER A 3 59.07 8.20 -24.66
N PHE A 4 58.85 7.08 -24.01
CA PHE A 4 57.52 6.52 -23.72
C PHE A 4 56.98 7.19 -22.44
N GLU A 5 55.97 8.05 -22.58
CA GLU A 5 55.15 8.48 -21.46
C GLU A 5 54.09 7.43 -21.13
N LEU A 6 54.23 6.80 -19.98
CA LEU A 6 53.23 5.91 -19.41
C LEU A 6 52.11 6.78 -18.78
N SER A 7 51.00 6.93 -19.53
CA SER A 7 49.78 7.51 -19.02
C SER A 7 49.07 6.48 -18.11
N ALA A 8 49.26 6.63 -16.79
CA ALA A 8 48.53 5.86 -15.78
C ALA A 8 47.12 6.44 -15.59
N GLY A 9 46.22 6.12 -16.50
CA GLY A 9 44.78 6.39 -16.36
C GLY A 9 44.12 5.44 -15.39
N GLY A 10 44.38 5.58 -14.08
CA GLY A 10 43.66 4.89 -13.03
C GLY A 10 42.28 5.50 -12.85
N GLY A 11 41.31 5.07 -13.66
CA GLY A 11 39.89 5.39 -13.44
C GLY A 11 39.45 4.87 -12.08
N ARG A 12 39.37 5.76 -11.07
CA ARG A 12 38.70 5.44 -9.81
C ARG A 12 37.27 5.04 -10.13
N ARG A 13 36.93 3.76 -9.96
CA ARG A 13 35.51 3.33 -9.91
C ARG A 13 34.81 4.24 -8.90
N PRO A 14 33.65 4.82 -9.24
CA PRO A 14 32.90 5.60 -8.27
C PRO A 14 32.67 4.72 -7.04
N ALA A 15 33.04 5.23 -5.86
CA ALA A 15 32.85 4.54 -4.61
C ALA A 15 31.39 4.17 -4.45
N SER A 16 31.11 2.90 -4.25
CA SER A 16 29.74 2.42 -4.00
C SER A 16 29.16 3.22 -2.82
N PRO A 17 27.92 3.67 -2.91
CA PRO A 17 27.30 4.42 -1.81
C PRO A 17 27.37 3.57 -0.53
N PRO A 18 27.60 4.20 0.63
CA PRO A 18 27.70 3.45 1.89
C PRO A 18 26.41 2.64 2.11
N PRO A 19 26.54 1.42 2.70
CA PRO A 19 25.37 0.58 2.94
C PRO A 19 24.34 1.32 3.80
N PRO A 20 23.04 1.14 3.52
CA PRO A 20 21.99 1.85 4.24
C PRO A 20 22.03 1.48 5.73
N ARG A 21 21.95 2.47 6.60
CA ARG A 21 21.90 2.25 8.05
C ARG A 21 20.59 1.58 8.42
N PRO A 22 20.61 0.47 9.17
CA PRO A 22 19.39 -0.18 9.60
C PRO A 22 18.59 0.73 10.54
N ARG A 23 17.28 0.71 10.40
CA ARG A 23 16.33 1.32 11.32
C ARG A 23 16.30 0.56 12.65
N GLU A 24 15.79 1.15 13.72
CA GLU A 24 15.72 0.52 15.03
C GLU A 24 15.05 -0.86 15.00
N TRP A 25 13.90 -0.96 14.36
CA TRP A 25 13.19 -2.23 14.25
C TRP A 25 13.93 -3.28 13.41
N GLN A 26 14.69 -2.85 12.38
CA GLN A 26 15.52 -3.75 11.58
C GLN A 26 16.69 -4.32 12.40
N ASN A 27 17.28 -3.53 13.29
CA ASN A 27 18.25 -4.03 14.26
C ASN A 27 17.64 -5.07 15.20
N ARG A 28 16.42 -4.84 15.68
CA ARG A 28 15.68 -5.83 16.49
C ARG A 28 15.39 -7.11 15.70
N LEU A 29 15.04 -6.99 14.41
CA LEU A 29 14.86 -8.15 13.53
C LEU A 29 16.17 -8.95 13.40
N ILE A 30 17.30 -8.29 13.20
CA ILE A 30 18.60 -8.96 13.12
C ILE A 30 18.89 -9.74 14.41
N GLN A 31 18.64 -9.15 15.58
CA GLN A 31 18.84 -9.82 16.88
C GLN A 31 17.89 -11.03 17.03
N LEU A 32 16.63 -10.87 16.62
CA LEU A 32 15.65 -11.95 16.66
C LEU A 32 16.05 -13.12 15.74
N LEU A 33 16.49 -12.84 14.53
CA LEU A 33 16.99 -13.85 13.59
C LEU A 33 18.23 -14.56 14.13
N ARG A 34 19.18 -13.84 14.76
CA ARG A 34 20.35 -14.46 15.43
C ARG A 34 19.93 -15.45 16.51
N ALA A 35 19.01 -15.02 17.39
CA ALA A 35 18.50 -15.88 18.44
C ALA A 35 17.81 -17.12 17.85
N ARG A 36 16.98 -16.95 16.83
CA ARG A 36 16.24 -18.03 16.20
C ARG A 36 17.17 -19.04 15.50
N VAL A 37 18.18 -18.57 14.78
CA VAL A 37 19.17 -19.44 14.13
C VAL A 37 19.91 -20.32 15.14
N VAL A 38 20.19 -19.82 16.35
CA VAL A 38 20.84 -20.61 17.41
C VAL A 38 19.86 -21.60 18.06
N GLN A 39 18.63 -21.16 18.31
CA GLN A 39 17.61 -21.91 19.04
C GLN A 39 16.87 -22.95 18.21
N ALA A 40 16.86 -22.83 16.89
CA ALA A 40 16.22 -23.81 16.03
C ALA A 40 16.97 -25.15 16.06
N PRO A 41 16.28 -26.32 16.07
CA PRO A 41 14.83 -26.47 15.90
C PRO A 41 13.99 -26.36 17.18
N ALA A 42 14.58 -26.37 18.38
CA ALA A 42 13.85 -26.46 19.66
C ALA A 42 12.79 -25.34 19.86
N ALA A 43 13.10 -24.10 19.40
CA ALA A 43 12.18 -22.96 19.49
C ALA A 43 11.32 -22.76 18.22
N GLY A 44 11.33 -23.75 17.31
CA GLY A 44 10.71 -23.62 15.99
C GLY A 44 11.56 -22.83 14.99
N HIS A 45 11.15 -22.86 13.73
CA HIS A 45 11.85 -22.21 12.61
C HIS A 45 11.26 -20.86 12.21
N ASP A 46 10.08 -20.52 12.70
CA ASP A 46 9.29 -19.39 12.24
C ASP A 46 9.61 -18.09 12.97
N VAL A 47 9.72 -17.01 12.20
CA VAL A 47 9.78 -15.63 12.68
C VAL A 47 8.76 -14.83 11.90
N LEU A 48 7.78 -14.23 12.57
CA LEU A 48 6.74 -13.43 11.96
C LEU A 48 6.91 -11.95 12.28
N VAL A 49 6.92 -11.13 11.23
CA VAL A 49 7.07 -9.67 11.33
C VAL A 49 5.85 -8.99 10.74
N HIS A 50 5.16 -8.24 11.58
CA HIS A 50 4.15 -7.28 11.15
C HIS A 50 4.78 -5.88 11.12
N ALA A 51 4.90 -5.32 9.92
CA ALA A 51 5.43 -3.97 9.74
C ALA A 51 4.69 -3.27 8.61
N GLY A 52 4.15 -2.11 8.89
CA GLY A 52 3.33 -1.35 7.94
C GLY A 52 4.06 -1.03 6.63
N PRO A 53 3.32 -0.61 5.60
CA PRO A 53 3.89 -0.15 4.35
C PRO A 53 4.89 0.99 4.57
N GLY A 54 5.98 1.01 3.80
CA GLY A 54 7.06 1.99 3.98
C GLY A 54 8.03 1.69 5.12
N ALA A 55 7.76 0.69 5.97
CA ALA A 55 8.66 0.29 7.04
C ALA A 55 10.04 -0.22 6.55
N GLY A 56 10.15 -0.63 5.29
CA GLY A 56 11.39 -1.18 4.74
C GLY A 56 11.57 -2.66 5.05
N LYS A 57 10.50 -3.47 4.94
CA LYS A 57 10.50 -4.92 5.17
C LYS A 57 11.55 -5.65 4.35
N THR A 58 11.54 -5.43 3.03
CA THR A 58 12.51 -6.01 2.08
C THR A 58 13.96 -5.74 2.50
N LEU A 59 14.26 -4.46 2.79
CA LEU A 59 15.60 -4.07 3.24
C LEU A 59 15.95 -4.71 4.60
N GLY A 60 14.99 -4.75 5.53
CA GLY A 60 15.20 -5.38 6.85
C GLY A 60 15.55 -6.86 6.76
N ALA A 61 14.85 -7.61 5.90
CA ALA A 61 15.13 -9.02 5.67
C ALA A 61 16.50 -9.24 5.01
N LEU A 62 16.85 -8.45 4.00
CA LEU A 62 18.14 -8.53 3.32
C LEU A 62 19.30 -8.15 4.25
N LEU A 63 19.15 -7.09 5.06
CA LEU A 63 20.14 -6.73 6.08
C LEU A 63 20.29 -7.84 7.14
N GLY A 64 19.18 -8.46 7.54
CA GLY A 64 19.18 -9.60 8.45
C GLY A 64 19.97 -10.79 7.88
N PHE A 65 19.70 -11.14 6.63
CA PHE A 65 20.43 -12.20 5.94
C PHE A 65 21.93 -11.84 5.80
N ASP A 66 22.25 -10.67 5.27
CA ASP A 66 23.64 -10.27 5.02
C ASP A 66 24.47 -10.27 6.30
N ARG A 67 23.91 -9.77 7.41
CA ARG A 67 24.60 -9.81 8.71
C ARG A 67 24.86 -11.24 9.18
N LEU A 68 23.87 -12.13 9.06
CA LEU A 68 24.03 -13.53 9.46
C LEU A 68 24.95 -14.31 8.51
N ARG A 69 25.01 -13.92 7.24
CA ARG A 69 25.97 -14.44 6.27
C ARG A 69 27.40 -14.05 6.65
N GLN A 70 27.64 -12.79 6.97
CA GLN A 70 28.93 -12.29 7.44
C GLN A 70 29.41 -12.99 8.74
N GLU A 71 28.47 -13.42 9.58
CA GLU A 71 28.72 -14.19 10.80
C GLU A 71 28.90 -15.70 10.52
N GLY A 72 28.83 -16.15 9.27
CA GLY A 72 28.94 -17.59 8.91
C GLY A 72 27.75 -18.44 9.36
N ARG A 73 26.62 -17.83 9.72
CA ARG A 73 25.45 -18.52 10.25
C ARG A 73 24.43 -18.94 9.19
N LEU A 74 24.40 -18.25 8.07
CA LEU A 74 23.56 -18.54 6.90
C LEU A 74 24.41 -18.43 5.65
N LEU A 75 24.15 -19.27 4.66
CA LEU A 75 24.85 -19.25 3.38
C LEU A 75 23.99 -18.71 2.24
N ARG A 76 22.71 -19.02 2.25
CA ARG A 76 21.79 -18.70 1.14
C ARG A 76 20.43 -18.24 1.65
N PHE A 77 19.64 -17.64 0.76
CA PHE A 77 18.26 -17.31 1.05
C PHE A 77 17.35 -17.57 -0.16
N VAL A 78 16.08 -17.83 0.12
CA VAL A 78 15.02 -17.95 -0.90
C VAL A 78 13.88 -17.02 -0.54
N VAL A 79 13.46 -16.20 -1.48
CA VAL A 79 12.33 -15.28 -1.32
C VAL A 79 11.14 -15.84 -2.09
N PHE A 80 10.02 -15.95 -1.42
CA PHE A 80 8.73 -16.25 -2.02
C PHE A 80 7.88 -14.98 -2.03
N ALA A 81 7.39 -14.60 -3.22
CA ALA A 81 6.61 -13.37 -3.41
C ALA A 81 5.35 -13.63 -4.24
N HIS A 82 4.31 -12.83 -4.00
CA HIS A 82 3.02 -13.02 -4.66
C HIS A 82 2.98 -12.49 -6.10
N ARG A 83 3.61 -11.34 -6.38
CA ARG A 83 3.47 -10.62 -7.66
C ARG A 83 4.81 -10.15 -8.23
N SER A 84 4.86 -10.04 -9.56
CA SER A 84 6.03 -9.54 -10.30
C SER A 84 6.50 -8.14 -9.88
N SER A 85 5.59 -7.29 -9.42
CA SER A 85 5.93 -5.95 -8.90
C SER A 85 6.68 -6.00 -7.56
N ILE A 86 6.33 -6.95 -6.68
CA ILE A 86 7.03 -7.22 -5.42
C ILE A 86 8.37 -7.88 -5.72
N ALA A 87 8.38 -8.85 -6.63
CA ALA A 87 9.59 -9.50 -7.12
C ALA A 87 10.65 -8.47 -7.57
N ARG A 88 10.24 -7.48 -8.36
CA ARG A 88 11.13 -6.40 -8.83
C ARG A 88 11.72 -5.56 -7.69
N GLN A 89 11.00 -5.37 -6.59
CA GLN A 89 11.55 -4.67 -5.41
C GLN A 89 12.71 -5.44 -4.79
N TRP A 90 12.60 -6.76 -4.68
CA TRP A 90 13.66 -7.63 -4.18
C TRP A 90 14.88 -7.64 -5.11
N LEU A 91 14.65 -7.82 -6.41
CA LEU A 91 15.70 -7.81 -7.45
C LEU A 91 16.43 -6.47 -7.53
N THR A 92 15.77 -5.36 -7.17
CA THR A 92 16.39 -4.02 -7.13
C THR A 92 17.12 -3.76 -5.81
N ALA A 93 16.63 -4.32 -4.70
CA ALA A 93 17.17 -4.05 -3.37
C ALA A 93 18.41 -4.90 -3.04
N ALA A 94 18.45 -6.17 -3.45
CA ALA A 94 19.55 -7.09 -3.13
C ALA A 94 20.91 -6.59 -3.65
N PRO A 95 21.07 -6.13 -4.91
CA PRO A 95 22.35 -5.64 -5.41
C PRO A 95 22.89 -4.40 -4.66
N ARG A 96 22.01 -3.58 -4.05
CA ARG A 96 22.44 -2.44 -3.23
C ARG A 96 23.18 -2.83 -1.97
N LEU A 97 23.06 -4.09 -1.54
CA LEU A 97 23.78 -4.70 -0.43
C LEU A 97 24.89 -5.63 -0.92
N GLY A 98 25.18 -5.65 -2.22
CA GLY A 98 26.16 -6.57 -2.79
C GLY A 98 25.71 -8.03 -2.80
N LEU A 99 24.38 -8.28 -2.73
CA LEU A 99 23.80 -9.61 -2.78
C LEU A 99 23.32 -9.92 -4.20
N SER A 100 23.66 -11.12 -4.69
CA SER A 100 23.14 -11.63 -5.96
C SER A 100 21.84 -12.40 -5.73
N LEU A 101 20.78 -11.97 -6.42
CA LEU A 101 19.44 -12.58 -6.35
C LEU A 101 19.02 -12.98 -7.77
N ALA A 102 18.84 -14.27 -8.00
CA ALA A 102 18.35 -14.82 -9.27
C ALA A 102 16.83 -14.95 -9.24
N ASP A 103 16.19 -14.69 -10.39
CA ASP A 103 14.74 -14.84 -10.56
C ASP A 103 14.46 -16.19 -11.25
N TRP A 104 13.75 -17.07 -10.54
CA TRP A 104 13.34 -18.37 -11.08
C TRP A 104 12.31 -18.25 -12.20
N ASP A 105 11.40 -17.30 -12.08
CA ASP A 105 10.28 -17.17 -13.02
C ASP A 105 10.71 -16.62 -14.40
N SER A 106 11.83 -15.91 -14.45
CA SER A 106 12.39 -15.37 -15.70
C SER A 106 13.34 -16.33 -16.43
N GLY A 107 13.75 -17.40 -15.77
CA GLY A 107 14.58 -18.44 -16.34
C GLY A 107 13.72 -19.64 -16.76
N GLU A 108 13.70 -20.02 -18.06
CA GLU A 108 12.96 -21.19 -18.57
C GLU A 108 13.39 -22.51 -17.90
N GLY A 109 13.05 -22.65 -16.61
CA GLY A 109 13.30 -23.83 -15.82
C GLY A 109 14.76 -24.18 -15.56
N ALA A 110 15.65 -23.21 -15.62
CA ALA A 110 17.07 -23.39 -15.33
C ALA A 110 17.32 -23.84 -13.88
N ALA A 111 18.36 -24.62 -13.66
CA ALA A 111 18.88 -24.89 -12.32
C ALA A 111 19.20 -23.57 -11.60
N ALA A 112 19.06 -23.54 -10.28
CA ALA A 112 19.44 -22.35 -9.50
C ALA A 112 20.88 -21.97 -9.83
N PRO A 113 21.18 -20.70 -10.16
CA PRO A 113 22.54 -20.31 -10.52
C PRO A 113 23.49 -20.57 -9.35
N ALA A 114 24.52 -21.38 -9.56
CA ALA A 114 25.45 -21.80 -8.51
C ALA A 114 26.12 -20.63 -7.76
N ALA A 115 26.28 -19.50 -8.45
CA ALA A 115 26.94 -18.30 -7.92
C ALA A 115 25.98 -17.31 -7.20
N SER A 116 24.68 -17.57 -7.14
CA SER A 116 23.72 -16.64 -6.50
C SER A 116 23.68 -16.83 -4.99
N ASP A 117 23.61 -15.71 -4.25
CA ASP A 117 23.36 -15.71 -2.81
C ASP A 117 21.89 -16.07 -2.50
N GLY A 118 20.98 -15.70 -3.37
CA GLY A 118 19.54 -15.90 -3.20
C GLY A 118 18.79 -16.28 -4.46
N LEU A 119 17.60 -16.84 -4.28
CA LEU A 119 16.65 -17.18 -5.33
C LEU A 119 15.29 -16.57 -5.01
N LEU A 120 14.67 -15.96 -6.02
CA LEU A 120 13.32 -15.44 -5.96
C LEU A 120 12.38 -16.37 -6.71
N ILE A 121 11.25 -16.70 -6.09
CA ILE A 121 10.24 -17.62 -6.62
C ILE A 121 8.86 -17.00 -6.37
N SER A 122 7.99 -16.95 -7.37
CA SER A 122 6.60 -16.57 -7.12
C SER A 122 5.83 -17.69 -6.42
N TYR A 123 4.81 -17.34 -5.62
CA TYR A 123 3.94 -18.34 -5.00
C TYR A 123 3.24 -19.22 -6.03
N GLN A 124 2.92 -18.64 -7.18
CA GLN A 124 2.33 -19.34 -8.31
C GLN A 124 3.30 -20.39 -8.89
N ALA A 125 4.57 -20.02 -9.10
CA ALA A 125 5.59 -20.96 -9.59
C ALA A 125 5.88 -22.04 -8.54
N ALA A 126 5.97 -21.66 -7.26
CA ALA A 126 6.18 -22.59 -6.15
C ALA A 126 5.10 -23.70 -6.13
N SER A 127 3.82 -23.35 -6.34
CA SER A 127 2.73 -24.31 -6.35
C SER A 127 2.68 -25.16 -7.62
N ARG A 128 2.92 -24.55 -8.80
CA ARG A 128 2.88 -25.27 -10.08
C ARG A 128 4.03 -26.24 -10.27
N HIS A 129 5.19 -25.92 -9.75
CA HIS A 129 6.44 -26.64 -9.99
C HIS A 129 7.07 -27.16 -8.69
N CYS A 130 6.25 -27.48 -7.67
CA CYS A 130 6.71 -27.82 -6.33
C CYS A 130 7.73 -28.96 -6.33
N GLU A 131 7.44 -30.09 -6.96
CA GLU A 131 8.35 -31.25 -7.03
C GLU A 131 9.68 -30.94 -7.69
N ARG A 132 9.61 -30.20 -8.82
CA ARG A 132 10.82 -29.77 -9.54
C ARG A 132 11.67 -28.82 -8.71
N LEU A 133 11.04 -27.82 -8.10
CA LEU A 133 11.68 -26.86 -7.20
C LEU A 133 12.29 -27.55 -5.99
N GLU A 134 11.62 -28.55 -5.42
CA GLU A 134 12.16 -29.32 -4.30
C GLU A 134 13.48 -30.01 -4.67
N ALA A 135 13.55 -30.61 -5.88
CA ALA A 135 14.78 -31.22 -6.37
C ALA A 135 15.90 -30.19 -6.56
N VAL A 136 15.60 -29.07 -7.25
CA VAL A 136 16.57 -27.99 -7.50
C VAL A 136 17.05 -27.35 -6.18
N LEU A 137 16.15 -27.04 -5.26
CA LEU A 137 16.49 -26.42 -3.99
C LEU A 137 17.26 -27.37 -3.10
N ARG A 138 16.94 -28.67 -3.11
CA ARG A 138 17.65 -29.68 -2.34
C ARG A 138 19.15 -29.67 -2.67
N ASP A 139 19.51 -29.67 -3.92
CA ASP A 139 20.91 -29.68 -4.35
C ASP A 139 21.60 -28.34 -4.13
N TRP A 140 20.92 -27.22 -4.41
CA TRP A 140 21.46 -25.88 -4.25
C TRP A 140 21.66 -25.50 -2.78
N LEU A 141 20.78 -25.98 -1.87
CA LEU A 141 20.78 -25.65 -0.45
C LEU A 141 21.54 -26.67 0.42
N ARG A 142 22.07 -27.75 -0.17
CA ARG A 142 22.91 -28.75 0.57
C ARG A 142 24.16 -28.16 1.22
N GLN A 143 24.64 -27.03 0.72
CA GLN A 143 25.91 -26.45 1.15
C GLN A 143 25.87 -25.82 2.53
N GLY A 144 24.72 -25.63 3.13
CA GLY A 144 24.62 -25.11 4.50
C GLY A 144 23.27 -24.48 4.87
N PRO A 145 23.19 -23.87 6.06
CA PRO A 145 21.97 -23.30 6.57
C PRO A 145 21.49 -22.11 5.74
N TRP A 146 20.18 -22.03 5.51
CA TRP A 146 19.58 -21.04 4.67
C TRP A 146 18.31 -20.42 5.28
N LEU A 147 17.92 -19.23 4.76
CA LEU A 147 16.77 -18.46 5.17
C LEU A 147 15.68 -18.54 4.12
N ALA A 148 14.48 -18.97 4.51
CA ALA A 148 13.27 -18.82 3.69
C ALA A 148 12.57 -17.52 4.08
N ILE A 149 12.20 -16.73 3.09
CA ILE A 149 11.47 -15.46 3.28
C ILE A 149 10.16 -15.53 2.54
N ALA A 150 9.04 -15.36 3.24
CA ALA A 150 7.71 -15.20 2.66
C ALA A 150 7.30 -13.73 2.73
N ASP A 151 7.24 -13.05 1.58
CA ASP A 151 6.78 -11.65 1.52
C ASP A 151 5.26 -11.60 1.33
N GLU A 152 4.59 -10.69 2.04
CA GLU A 152 3.14 -10.58 2.16
C GLU A 152 2.52 -11.94 2.55
N VAL A 153 3.04 -12.51 3.63
CA VAL A 153 2.73 -13.86 4.12
C VAL A 153 1.23 -14.11 4.41
N HIS A 154 0.43 -13.05 4.49
CA HIS A 154 -1.02 -13.17 4.63
C HIS A 154 -1.72 -13.84 3.44
N HIS A 155 -1.06 -13.91 2.27
CA HIS A 155 -1.53 -14.68 1.11
C HIS A 155 -1.34 -16.19 1.24
N LEU A 156 -0.68 -16.70 2.29
CA LEU A 156 -0.44 -18.13 2.51
C LEU A 156 -1.51 -18.81 3.41
N GLY A 157 -2.75 -18.31 3.39
CA GLY A 157 -3.87 -18.80 4.18
C GLY A 157 -5.09 -19.09 3.31
N LEU A 158 -6.21 -19.42 3.95
CA LEU A 158 -7.49 -19.56 3.26
C LEU A 158 -8.04 -18.15 2.97
N ASP A 159 -7.95 -17.69 1.74
CA ASP A 159 -8.53 -16.41 1.32
C ASP A 159 -9.69 -16.65 0.35
N PRO A 160 -10.94 -16.26 0.71
CA PRO A 160 -12.08 -16.37 -0.21
C PRO A 160 -11.90 -15.55 -1.50
N GLU A 161 -11.13 -14.47 -1.45
CA GLU A 161 -10.83 -13.63 -2.62
C GLU A 161 -9.69 -14.21 -3.49
N GLU A 162 -8.89 -15.14 -2.93
CA GLU A 162 -7.77 -15.80 -3.63
C GLU A 162 -7.79 -17.32 -3.42
N PRO A 163 -8.53 -18.08 -4.22
CA PRO A 163 -8.66 -19.54 -4.07
C PRO A 163 -7.35 -20.33 -4.12
N GLY A 164 -6.29 -19.74 -4.71
CA GLY A 164 -4.96 -20.35 -4.79
C GLY A 164 -4.13 -20.28 -3.52
N SER A 165 -4.53 -19.46 -2.55
CA SER A 165 -3.72 -19.15 -1.36
C SER A 165 -3.43 -20.36 -0.46
N ALA A 166 -4.36 -21.28 -0.31
CA ALA A 166 -4.17 -22.52 0.46
C ALA A 166 -3.10 -23.43 -0.17
N VAL A 167 -3.12 -23.56 -1.51
CA VAL A 167 -2.14 -24.36 -2.25
C VAL A 167 -0.74 -23.73 -2.16
N TRP A 168 -0.65 -22.42 -2.18
CA TRP A 168 0.62 -21.70 -2.00
C TRP A 168 1.21 -21.93 -0.59
N GLY A 169 0.37 -21.93 0.45
CA GLY A 169 0.79 -22.23 1.82
C GLY A 169 1.35 -23.64 1.96
N GLN A 170 0.73 -24.65 1.32
CA GLN A 170 1.20 -26.01 1.29
C GLN A 170 2.53 -26.14 0.55
N ALA A 171 2.65 -25.53 -0.63
CA ALA A 171 3.87 -25.55 -1.42
C ALA A 171 5.04 -24.85 -0.68
N PHE A 172 4.79 -23.68 -0.10
CA PHE A 172 5.77 -22.99 0.73
C PHE A 172 6.25 -23.88 1.89
N THR A 173 5.33 -24.53 2.60
CA THR A 173 5.68 -25.42 3.73
C THR A 173 6.52 -26.60 3.27
N ALA A 174 6.16 -27.23 2.14
CA ALA A 174 6.92 -28.35 1.58
C ALA A 174 8.34 -27.93 1.21
N LEU A 175 8.47 -26.84 0.44
CA LEU A 175 9.76 -26.34 -0.06
C LEU A 175 10.70 -25.80 1.02
N THR A 176 10.15 -25.36 2.18
CA THR A 176 10.95 -24.72 3.23
C THR A 176 11.20 -25.59 4.47
N ARG A 177 10.92 -26.89 4.41
CA ARG A 177 11.11 -27.83 5.54
C ARG A 177 12.55 -27.85 6.06
N SER A 178 13.54 -27.72 5.17
CA SER A 178 14.96 -27.72 5.51
C SER A 178 15.53 -26.34 5.84
N ALA A 179 14.72 -25.29 5.77
CA ALA A 179 15.19 -23.94 6.10
C ALA A 179 15.60 -23.83 7.57
N ARG A 180 16.72 -23.19 7.84
CA ARG A 180 17.16 -22.92 9.21
C ARG A 180 16.23 -21.98 9.95
N VAL A 181 15.72 -20.96 9.23
CA VAL A 181 14.70 -20.02 9.69
C VAL A 181 13.74 -19.71 8.55
N ARG A 182 12.46 -19.58 8.85
CA ARG A 182 11.42 -19.09 7.94
C ARG A 182 10.93 -17.74 8.44
N LEU A 183 11.15 -16.70 7.64
CA LEU A 183 10.78 -15.32 7.93
C LEU A 183 9.52 -14.93 7.16
N GLY A 184 8.43 -14.69 7.85
CA GLY A 184 7.19 -14.17 7.29
C GLY A 184 7.10 -12.66 7.48
N LEU A 185 6.86 -11.93 6.39
CA LEU A 185 6.73 -10.48 6.36
C LEU A 185 5.31 -10.10 5.93
N THR A 186 4.67 -9.18 6.64
CA THR A 186 3.38 -8.61 6.21
C THR A 186 3.19 -7.17 6.68
N GLY A 187 2.41 -6.41 5.90
CA GLY A 187 1.91 -5.08 6.29
C GLY A 187 0.47 -5.08 6.78
N THR A 188 -0.21 -6.21 6.70
CA THR A 188 -1.59 -6.41 7.16
C THR A 188 -1.64 -7.38 8.32
N PRO A 189 -2.66 -7.32 9.20
CA PRO A 189 -2.80 -8.29 10.27
C PRO A 189 -2.83 -9.73 9.74
N PHE A 190 -2.18 -10.63 10.47
CA PHE A 190 -2.24 -12.05 10.16
C PHE A 190 -3.65 -12.60 10.38
N ARG A 191 -4.10 -13.44 9.47
CA ARG A 191 -5.30 -14.24 9.64
C ARG A 191 -4.96 -15.54 10.41
N ALA A 192 -5.87 -15.99 11.25
CA ALA A 192 -5.68 -17.20 12.07
C ALA A 192 -5.54 -18.50 11.25
N ASP A 193 -6.04 -18.48 10.01
CA ASP A 193 -6.04 -19.59 9.06
C ASP A 193 -4.75 -19.71 8.21
N ASN A 194 -3.69 -18.98 8.56
CA ASN A 194 -2.42 -19.09 7.86
C ASN A 194 -1.76 -20.45 8.10
N LEU A 195 -1.83 -21.32 7.11
CA LEU A 195 -1.33 -22.70 7.18
C LEU A 195 0.19 -22.82 7.09
N ALA A 196 0.86 -21.82 6.51
CA ALA A 196 2.30 -21.87 6.27
C ALA A 196 3.13 -21.64 7.53
N PHE A 197 2.57 -20.93 8.53
CA PHE A 197 3.21 -20.60 9.79
C PHE A 197 2.44 -21.18 10.98
N CYS A 198 2.22 -22.51 10.96
CA CYS A 198 1.43 -23.21 11.97
C CYS A 198 2.03 -23.15 13.39
N ALA A 199 3.34 -22.96 13.52
CA ALA A 199 4.05 -22.88 14.80
C ALA A 199 4.02 -21.49 15.43
N ALA A 200 3.40 -20.51 14.78
CA ALA A 200 3.26 -19.16 15.32
C ALA A 200 2.42 -19.16 16.60
N ARG A 201 2.74 -18.25 17.51
CA ARG A 201 1.96 -18.06 18.73
C ARG A 201 0.54 -17.61 18.38
N ARG A 202 -0.43 -18.28 18.97
CA ARG A 202 -1.87 -17.97 18.80
C ARG A 202 -2.45 -17.51 20.12
N LEU A 203 -3.23 -16.46 20.10
CA LEU A 203 -4.04 -15.99 21.22
C LEU A 203 -5.51 -16.16 20.87
N GLN A 204 -6.27 -16.71 21.81
CA GLN A 204 -7.73 -16.68 21.76
C GLN A 204 -8.18 -15.29 22.24
N VAL A 205 -8.97 -14.64 21.44
CA VAL A 205 -9.55 -13.32 21.73
C VAL A 205 -11.06 -13.45 21.63
N GLU A 206 -11.75 -13.13 22.72
CA GLU A 206 -13.20 -13.06 22.74
C GLU A 206 -13.65 -11.64 22.41
N GLU A 207 -14.31 -11.45 21.27
CA GLU A 207 -14.93 -10.19 20.87
C GLU A 207 -16.42 -10.42 20.63
N GLN A 208 -17.26 -9.71 21.39
CA GLN A 208 -18.74 -9.79 21.29
C GLN A 208 -19.30 -11.22 21.42
N GLY A 209 -18.71 -12.05 22.30
CA GLY A 209 -19.14 -13.44 22.51
C GLY A 209 -18.65 -14.43 21.46
N VAL A 210 -17.84 -14.00 20.49
CA VAL A 210 -17.21 -14.88 19.51
C VAL A 210 -15.74 -15.07 19.87
N ILE A 211 -15.34 -16.32 20.09
CA ILE A 211 -13.93 -16.67 20.34
C ILE A 211 -13.24 -16.76 18.98
N SER A 212 -12.25 -15.91 18.74
CA SER A 212 -11.40 -15.92 17.56
C SER A 212 -9.94 -16.19 17.94
N GLU A 213 -9.23 -16.96 17.11
CA GLU A 213 -7.78 -17.11 17.23
C GLU A 213 -7.07 -16.00 16.46
N ARG A 214 -6.05 -15.38 17.07
CA ARG A 214 -5.16 -14.43 16.40
C ARG A 214 -3.74 -14.91 16.44
N ILE A 215 -3.05 -14.83 15.31
CA ILE A 215 -1.61 -15.06 15.23
C ILE A 215 -0.89 -13.83 15.79
N VAL A 216 0.02 -14.06 16.73
CA VAL A 216 0.83 -13.00 17.33
C VAL A 216 2.19 -12.94 16.64
N PRO A 217 2.56 -11.85 15.98
CA PRO A 217 3.87 -11.68 15.38
C PRO A 217 4.97 -11.64 16.44
N ASP A 218 6.15 -12.17 16.12
CA ASP A 218 7.35 -12.07 16.97
C ASP A 218 7.85 -10.63 17.05
N LEU A 219 7.64 -9.84 15.98
CA LEU A 219 7.96 -8.44 15.94
C LEU A 219 6.83 -7.64 15.28
N CYS A 220 6.30 -6.68 16.02
CA CYS A 220 5.30 -5.73 15.52
C CYS A 220 5.89 -4.33 15.46
N VAL A 221 5.78 -3.69 14.30
CA VAL A 221 6.26 -2.33 14.06
C VAL A 221 5.06 -1.42 13.83
N GLU A 222 4.69 -0.69 14.86
CA GLU A 222 3.57 0.23 14.82
C GLU A 222 3.85 1.42 13.89
N PRO A 223 2.90 1.84 13.05
CA PRO A 223 3.04 3.01 12.19
C PRO A 223 3.44 4.28 12.96
N ARG A 224 2.91 4.48 14.17
CA ARG A 224 3.25 5.61 15.03
C ARG A 224 4.75 5.71 15.31
N ARG A 225 5.42 4.59 15.57
CA ARG A 225 6.87 4.58 15.81
C ARG A 225 7.65 4.99 14.57
N LEU A 226 7.22 4.53 13.39
CA LEU A 226 7.84 4.89 12.12
C LEU A 226 7.67 6.38 11.81
N ILE A 227 6.50 6.96 12.14
CA ILE A 227 6.23 8.39 11.95
C ILE A 227 7.09 9.22 12.90
N LEU A 228 7.14 8.87 14.17
CA LEU A 228 7.94 9.57 15.18
C LEU A 228 9.45 9.51 14.85
N ALA A 229 9.91 8.39 14.32
CA ALA A 229 11.29 8.23 13.83
C ALA A 229 11.55 9.00 12.51
N GLY A 230 10.50 9.49 11.85
CA GLY A 230 10.59 10.12 10.53
C GLY A 230 10.89 9.15 9.39
N ASP A 231 10.64 7.86 9.60
CA ASP A 231 10.85 6.80 8.58
C ASP A 231 9.77 6.79 7.51
N VAL A 232 8.58 7.27 7.85
CA VAL A 232 7.41 7.42 6.98
C VAL A 232 6.72 8.74 7.26
N ARG A 233 5.86 9.18 6.32
CA ARG A 233 5.04 10.39 6.47
C ARG A 233 3.76 10.11 7.24
N PRO A 234 3.26 11.04 8.05
CA PRO A 234 1.90 10.99 8.56
C PRO A 234 0.89 11.18 7.41
N LEU A 235 -0.33 10.69 7.60
CA LEU A 235 -1.45 10.89 6.68
C LEU A 235 -2.47 11.85 7.29
N GLU A 236 -2.95 12.78 6.48
CA GLU A 236 -4.06 13.66 6.78
C GLU A 236 -5.25 13.30 5.88
N PHE A 237 -6.38 12.92 6.49
CA PHE A 237 -7.58 12.51 5.77
C PHE A 237 -8.55 13.68 5.57
N ARG A 238 -9.12 13.77 4.39
CA ARG A 238 -10.11 14.76 3.99
C ARG A 238 -11.30 14.03 3.39
N PHE A 239 -12.39 13.94 4.13
CA PHE A 239 -13.62 13.32 3.69
C PHE A 239 -14.61 14.39 3.23
N GLN A 240 -15.20 14.19 2.03
CA GLN A 240 -16.28 15.01 1.54
C GLN A 240 -17.59 14.31 1.85
N ASP A 241 -18.39 14.91 2.72
CA ASP A 241 -19.73 14.44 3.04
C ASP A 241 -20.79 15.08 2.13
N GLY A 242 -22.00 14.53 2.18
CA GLY A 242 -23.17 15.02 1.49
C GLY A 242 -24.44 14.37 1.99
N TRP A 243 -25.56 14.94 1.64
CA TRP A 243 -26.88 14.38 1.97
C TRP A 243 -27.45 13.63 0.77
N VAL A 244 -28.07 12.49 1.10
CA VAL A 244 -28.69 11.61 0.11
C VAL A 244 -30.17 11.49 0.45
N GLU A 245 -31.02 11.83 -0.50
CA GLU A 245 -32.47 11.73 -0.38
C GLU A 245 -32.96 10.42 -0.99
N HIS A 246 -33.70 9.64 -0.24
CA HIS A 246 -34.27 8.36 -0.63
C HIS A 246 -35.81 8.48 -0.62
N GLY A 247 -36.44 8.17 -1.72
CA GLY A 247 -37.90 8.00 -1.76
C GLY A 247 -38.28 6.62 -1.25
N THR A 248 -39.15 6.53 -0.26
CA THR A 248 -39.54 5.25 0.36
C THR A 248 -40.65 4.53 -0.36
N ALA A 249 -41.56 5.24 -1.00
CA ALA A 249 -42.58 4.67 -1.92
C ALA A 249 -43.24 5.78 -2.74
N PRO A 250 -43.70 5.51 -3.99
CA PRO A 250 -44.41 6.49 -4.80
C PRO A 250 -45.73 6.94 -4.19
N GLU A 251 -46.34 6.14 -3.31
CA GLU A 251 -47.70 6.33 -2.80
C GLU A 251 -47.74 7.15 -1.49
N THR A 252 -46.68 7.18 -0.68
CA THR A 252 -46.72 7.84 0.63
C THR A 252 -46.05 9.22 0.64
N GLY A 253 -45.29 9.58 -0.38
CA GLY A 253 -44.59 10.87 -0.42
C GLY A 253 -43.50 11.05 0.62
N ASP A 254 -43.26 10.04 1.44
CA ASP A 254 -42.24 10.07 2.48
C ASP A 254 -40.85 10.04 1.86
N ARG A 255 -40.04 11.01 2.22
CA ARG A 255 -38.63 11.15 1.80
C ARG A 255 -37.75 11.00 3.03
N GLU A 256 -36.86 10.05 2.96
CA GLU A 256 -35.83 9.88 3.97
C GLU A 256 -34.54 10.53 3.48
N VAL A 257 -33.96 11.40 4.30
CA VAL A 257 -32.72 12.10 4.00
C VAL A 257 -31.67 11.71 5.01
N SER A 258 -30.54 11.20 4.56
CA SER A 258 -29.42 10.85 5.45
C SER A 258 -28.09 11.41 4.94
N PRO A 259 -27.16 11.77 5.84
CA PRO A 259 -25.80 12.12 5.41
C PRO A 259 -25.10 10.87 4.86
N LEU A 260 -24.24 11.05 3.87
CA LEU A 260 -23.44 9.96 3.32
C LEU A 260 -22.65 9.23 4.42
N SER A 261 -22.11 9.98 5.37
CA SER A 261 -21.35 9.48 6.53
C SER A 261 -22.19 8.75 7.59
N GLY A 262 -23.52 8.91 7.56
CA GLY A 262 -24.45 8.29 8.51
C GLY A 262 -25.22 7.09 7.97
N GLU A 263 -25.00 6.67 6.73
CA GLU A 263 -25.73 5.55 6.14
C GLU A 263 -25.12 4.21 6.55
N GLU A 264 -25.82 3.47 7.40
CA GLU A 264 -25.35 2.16 7.92
C GLU A 264 -25.89 0.98 7.10
N ARG A 265 -27.00 1.15 6.35
CA ARG A 265 -27.57 0.11 5.50
C ARG A 265 -26.65 -0.19 4.33
N GLU A 266 -26.10 -1.38 4.25
CA GLU A 266 -25.05 -1.75 3.29
C GLU A 266 -25.43 -1.50 1.83
N SER A 267 -26.66 -1.88 1.43
CA SER A 267 -27.14 -1.69 0.06
C SER A 267 -27.27 -0.22 -0.33
N TRP A 268 -27.70 0.63 0.62
CA TRP A 268 -27.86 2.06 0.43
C TRP A 268 -26.51 2.76 0.44
N ARG A 269 -25.64 2.41 1.38
CA ARG A 269 -24.26 2.90 1.43
C ARG A 269 -23.52 2.63 0.11
N SER A 270 -23.60 1.41 -0.42
CA SER A 270 -22.97 1.06 -1.69
C SER A 270 -23.53 1.85 -2.88
N ARG A 271 -24.84 2.12 -2.87
CA ARG A 271 -25.51 2.93 -3.90
C ARG A 271 -25.10 4.40 -3.81
N ASN A 272 -25.07 4.94 -2.60
CA ASN A 272 -24.64 6.31 -2.34
C ASN A 272 -23.19 6.53 -2.77
N LEU A 273 -22.30 5.61 -2.42
CA LEU A 273 -20.90 5.67 -2.80
C LEU A 273 -20.73 5.63 -4.32
N ARG A 274 -21.47 4.75 -5.02
CA ARG A 274 -21.44 4.70 -6.50
C ARG A 274 -21.81 6.01 -7.15
N ARG A 275 -22.71 6.79 -6.54
CA ARG A 275 -23.09 8.13 -7.03
C ARG A 275 -22.03 9.16 -6.66
N ALA A 276 -21.59 9.18 -5.41
CA ALA A 276 -20.63 10.15 -4.89
C ALA A 276 -19.31 10.17 -5.67
N ILE A 277 -18.88 9.02 -6.20
CA ILE A 277 -17.62 8.93 -6.97
C ILE A 277 -17.77 9.31 -8.45
N ARG A 278 -18.99 9.52 -8.99
CA ARG A 278 -19.20 9.86 -10.41
C ARG A 278 -18.86 11.32 -10.66
N PRO A 279 -17.91 11.64 -11.54
CA PRO A 279 -17.78 12.99 -12.05
C PRO A 279 -18.99 13.32 -12.95
N GLY A 280 -19.57 14.50 -12.81
CA GLY A 280 -20.78 14.91 -13.54
C GLY A 280 -22.10 14.51 -12.87
N ASP A 281 -22.10 13.81 -11.74
CA ASP A 281 -23.28 13.71 -10.88
C ASP A 281 -23.55 15.08 -10.24
N GLY A 282 -24.84 15.46 -10.12
CA GLY A 282 -25.26 16.75 -9.54
C GLY A 282 -24.74 17.03 -8.13
N SER A 283 -24.30 15.98 -7.41
CA SER A 283 -23.66 16.10 -6.09
C SER A 283 -22.33 16.84 -6.11
N GLY A 284 -21.61 16.77 -7.21
CA GLY A 284 -20.27 17.32 -7.33
C GLY A 284 -19.22 16.79 -6.35
N ILE A 285 -19.49 15.71 -5.58
CA ILE A 285 -18.56 15.18 -4.57
C ILE A 285 -17.22 14.82 -5.20
N ALA A 286 -17.23 14.02 -6.28
CA ALA A 286 -16.02 13.61 -6.98
C ALA A 286 -15.22 14.82 -7.50
N LEU A 287 -15.89 15.79 -8.11
CA LEU A 287 -15.26 16.99 -8.64
C LEU A 287 -14.63 17.85 -7.53
N ARG A 288 -15.34 18.03 -6.41
CA ARG A 288 -14.80 18.76 -5.25
C ARG A 288 -13.58 18.10 -4.67
N LEU A 289 -13.62 16.78 -4.52
CA LEU A 289 -12.46 16.02 -4.05
C LEU A 289 -11.26 16.20 -4.99
N LEU A 290 -11.46 16.16 -6.31
CA LEU A 290 -10.40 16.40 -7.29
C LEU A 290 -9.85 17.83 -7.21
N VAL A 291 -10.72 18.83 -7.17
CA VAL A 291 -10.30 20.26 -7.09
C VAL A 291 -9.53 20.49 -5.79
N GLN A 292 -10.05 20.05 -4.65
CA GLN A 292 -9.38 20.22 -3.37
C GLN A 292 -8.02 19.48 -3.33
N ALA A 293 -7.97 18.29 -3.89
CA ALA A 293 -6.74 17.51 -3.98
C ALA A 293 -5.69 18.18 -4.89
N ARG A 294 -6.14 18.74 -6.04
CA ARG A 294 -5.30 19.49 -6.96
C ARG A 294 -4.70 20.73 -6.30
N LEU A 295 -5.53 21.57 -5.67
CA LEU A 295 -5.08 22.74 -4.92
C LEU A 295 -4.11 22.35 -3.78
N ARG A 296 -4.36 21.23 -3.13
CA ARG A 296 -3.45 20.72 -2.10
C ARG A 296 -2.12 20.30 -2.70
N LEU A 297 -2.12 19.62 -3.83
CA LEU A 297 -0.88 19.22 -4.51
C LEU A 297 -0.06 20.43 -4.95
N GLU A 298 -0.70 21.47 -5.48
CA GLU A 298 -0.04 22.74 -5.82
C GLU A 298 0.60 23.38 -4.58
N LYS A 299 -0.11 23.41 -3.45
CA LYS A 299 0.45 23.91 -2.18
C LYS A 299 1.66 23.09 -1.73
N VAL A 300 1.56 21.76 -1.79
CA VAL A 300 2.67 20.86 -1.42
C VAL A 300 3.88 21.07 -2.34
N ARG A 301 3.67 21.35 -3.60
CA ARG A 301 4.74 21.58 -4.58
C ARG A 301 5.56 22.85 -4.35
N ARG A 302 5.03 23.81 -3.63
CA ARG A 302 5.82 25.02 -3.25
C ARG A 302 7.05 24.64 -2.41
N GLU A 303 6.90 23.62 -1.56
CA GLU A 303 7.98 23.11 -0.70
C GLU A 303 8.64 21.85 -1.27
N HIS A 304 7.88 21.07 -2.04
CA HIS A 304 8.29 19.78 -2.62
C HIS A 304 7.95 19.73 -4.12
N PRO A 305 8.74 20.42 -4.99
CA PRO A 305 8.41 20.59 -6.42
C PRO A 305 8.15 19.28 -7.17
N GLY A 306 8.81 18.20 -6.76
CA GLY A 306 8.63 16.87 -7.34
C GLY A 306 7.40 16.10 -6.84
N ALA A 307 6.55 16.67 -5.96
CA ALA A 307 5.38 15.97 -5.43
C ALA A 307 4.39 15.57 -6.54
N GLY A 308 3.78 14.38 -6.40
CA GLY A 308 2.79 13.85 -7.31
C GLY A 308 1.48 13.47 -6.61
N GLY A 309 0.40 13.40 -7.41
CA GLY A 309 -0.90 12.94 -6.98
C GLY A 309 -1.30 11.61 -7.62
N MET A 310 -2.16 10.85 -6.96
CA MET A 310 -2.72 9.61 -7.49
C MET A 310 -4.23 9.60 -7.28
N VAL A 311 -4.98 9.21 -8.32
CA VAL A 311 -6.42 8.98 -8.25
C VAL A 311 -6.68 7.50 -8.46
N ILE A 312 -7.43 6.89 -7.53
CA ILE A 312 -7.87 5.51 -7.64
C ILE A 312 -9.31 5.52 -8.12
N ALA A 313 -9.52 4.99 -9.31
CA ALA A 313 -10.81 4.95 -9.97
C ALA A 313 -11.46 3.58 -9.83
N ARG A 314 -12.78 3.54 -10.02
CA ARG A 314 -13.59 2.31 -9.94
C ARG A 314 -13.31 1.34 -11.09
N ASP A 315 -13.28 1.88 -12.33
CA ASP A 315 -13.12 1.14 -13.58
C ASP A 315 -12.40 1.99 -14.62
N ILE A 316 -12.10 1.38 -15.79
CA ILE A 316 -11.33 2.04 -16.86
C ILE A 316 -12.09 3.25 -17.44
N ALA A 317 -13.39 3.15 -17.63
CA ALA A 317 -14.20 4.25 -18.16
C ALA A 317 -14.22 5.44 -17.19
N HIS A 318 -14.38 5.16 -15.91
CA HIS A 318 -14.29 6.14 -14.83
C HIS A 318 -12.90 6.79 -14.77
N ALA A 319 -11.84 5.98 -14.84
CA ALA A 319 -10.46 6.47 -14.83
C ALA A 319 -10.18 7.42 -16.02
N ARG A 320 -10.68 7.09 -17.21
CA ARG A 320 -10.54 7.95 -18.40
C ARG A 320 -11.23 9.32 -18.22
N ARG A 321 -12.42 9.34 -17.61
CA ARG A 321 -13.14 10.59 -17.33
C ARG A 321 -12.38 11.45 -16.31
N LEU A 322 -11.90 10.85 -15.21
CA LEU A 322 -11.13 11.57 -14.20
C LEU A 322 -9.81 12.11 -14.77
N ALA A 323 -9.14 11.32 -15.62
CA ALA A 323 -7.93 11.76 -16.29
C ALA A 323 -8.18 12.90 -17.28
N ALA A 324 -9.33 12.89 -18.00
CA ALA A 324 -9.74 13.99 -18.88
C ALA A 324 -9.93 15.28 -18.10
N LEU A 325 -10.66 15.25 -16.99
CA LEU A 325 -10.88 16.42 -16.14
C LEU A 325 -9.58 17.04 -15.62
N LEU A 326 -8.65 16.22 -15.18
CA LEU A 326 -7.34 16.72 -14.71
C LEU A 326 -6.53 17.34 -15.86
N ARG A 327 -6.61 16.77 -17.08
CA ARG A 327 -5.94 17.32 -18.26
C ARG A 327 -6.56 18.65 -18.73
N GLU A 328 -7.88 18.79 -18.66
CA GLU A 328 -8.59 20.04 -18.94
C GLU A 328 -8.12 21.17 -18.03
N GLU A 329 -7.74 20.86 -16.79
CA GLU A 329 -7.15 21.79 -15.83
C GLU A 329 -5.63 22.04 -16.05
N GLY A 330 -5.04 21.46 -17.11
CA GLY A 330 -3.64 21.66 -17.48
C GLY A 330 -2.65 20.74 -16.80
N ASP A 331 -3.10 19.72 -16.03
CA ASP A 331 -2.20 18.76 -15.38
C ASP A 331 -1.69 17.70 -16.36
N ARG A 332 -0.44 17.27 -16.19
CA ARG A 332 0.14 16.14 -16.92
C ARG A 332 -0.32 14.85 -16.26
N VAL A 333 -1.12 14.04 -16.96
CA VAL A 333 -1.80 12.87 -16.39
C VAL A 333 -1.46 11.61 -17.16
N HIS A 334 -0.96 10.60 -16.45
CA HIS A 334 -0.85 9.23 -16.95
C HIS A 334 -1.98 8.35 -16.39
N LEU A 335 -2.44 7.43 -17.23
CA LEU A 335 -3.45 6.44 -16.89
C LEU A 335 -2.78 5.06 -16.84
N ALA A 336 -3.06 4.27 -15.80
CA ALA A 336 -2.56 2.90 -15.68
C ALA A 336 -3.68 1.92 -15.30
N HIS A 337 -3.88 0.90 -16.12
CA HIS A 337 -4.82 -0.20 -15.86
C HIS A 337 -4.32 -1.53 -16.43
N SER A 338 -4.94 -2.66 -16.02
CA SER A 338 -4.49 -4.01 -16.36
C SER A 338 -4.51 -4.34 -17.86
N GLN A 339 -5.35 -3.65 -18.63
CA GLN A 339 -5.49 -3.85 -20.07
C GLN A 339 -4.59 -2.90 -20.88
N ASP A 340 -3.79 -2.06 -20.22
CA ASP A 340 -2.89 -1.13 -20.90
C ASP A 340 -1.50 -1.74 -21.03
N PRO A 341 -1.04 -2.07 -22.26
CA PRO A 341 0.30 -2.60 -22.49
C PRO A 341 1.40 -1.60 -22.10
N ALA A 342 1.10 -0.28 -22.11
CA ALA A 342 2.01 0.78 -21.72
C ALA A 342 1.98 1.10 -20.21
N ALA A 343 1.18 0.39 -19.41
CA ALA A 343 1.02 0.67 -17.97
C ALA A 343 2.36 0.76 -17.23
N ALA A 344 3.32 -0.12 -17.53
CA ALA A 344 4.65 -0.09 -16.91
C ALA A 344 5.43 1.19 -17.25
N GLN A 345 5.30 1.71 -18.48
CA GLN A 345 5.90 2.98 -18.92
C GLN A 345 5.25 4.17 -18.18
N HIS A 346 3.91 4.19 -18.10
CA HIS A 346 3.17 5.23 -17.40
C HIS A 346 3.53 5.28 -15.90
N LEU A 347 3.70 4.13 -15.27
CA LEU A 347 4.16 4.03 -13.89
C LEU A 347 5.60 4.52 -13.72
N ALA A 348 6.48 4.24 -14.68
CA ALA A 348 7.85 4.72 -14.68
C ALA A 348 7.92 6.24 -14.88
N ALA A 349 7.19 6.78 -15.85
CA ALA A 349 7.07 8.20 -16.12
C ALA A 349 6.50 8.99 -14.93
N PHE A 350 5.53 8.43 -14.21
CA PHE A 350 5.07 9.04 -12.97
C PHE A 350 6.17 9.04 -11.90
N ARG A 351 6.96 7.98 -11.76
CA ARG A 351 8.07 7.93 -10.80
C ARG A 351 9.17 8.95 -11.12
N SER A 352 9.50 9.13 -12.40
CA SER A 352 10.53 10.10 -12.85
C SER A 352 10.08 11.57 -12.71
N GLY A 353 8.77 11.82 -12.58
CA GLY A 353 8.21 13.18 -12.47
C GLY A 353 7.71 13.76 -13.78
N GLU A 354 7.62 12.96 -14.83
CA GLU A 354 7.08 13.36 -16.13
C GLU A 354 5.57 13.62 -16.10
N ALA A 355 4.85 13.03 -15.14
CA ALA A 355 3.45 13.29 -14.90
C ALA A 355 3.19 13.88 -13.51
N ASP A 356 2.19 14.72 -13.41
CA ASP A 356 1.72 15.33 -12.15
C ASP A 356 0.79 14.39 -11.40
N TRP A 357 -0.06 13.71 -12.15
CA TRP A 357 -1.05 12.79 -11.66
C TRP A 357 -0.93 11.41 -12.31
N LEU A 358 -1.17 10.40 -11.52
CA LEU A 358 -1.40 9.03 -11.95
C LEU A 358 -2.85 8.66 -11.66
N VAL A 359 -3.64 8.35 -12.69
CA VAL A 359 -4.98 7.79 -12.52
C VAL A 359 -4.90 6.29 -12.73
N SER A 360 -5.42 5.51 -11.79
CA SER A 360 -5.26 4.06 -11.81
C SER A 360 -6.55 3.34 -11.43
N VAL A 361 -6.75 2.17 -12.04
CA VAL A 361 -7.76 1.19 -11.61
C VAL A 361 -7.03 0.05 -10.93
N ASP A 362 -7.37 -0.28 -9.70
CA ASP A 362 -6.89 -1.39 -8.84
C ASP A 362 -5.39 -1.78 -8.93
N MET A 363 -4.77 -1.71 -10.10
CA MET A 363 -3.39 -2.18 -10.36
C MET A 363 -2.32 -1.52 -9.49
N CYS A 364 -2.53 -0.27 -9.10
CA CYS A 364 -1.57 0.43 -8.24
C CYS A 364 -1.76 0.11 -6.76
N ALA A 365 -2.71 -0.75 -6.42
CA ALA A 365 -2.91 -1.16 -5.04
C ALA A 365 -1.75 -2.01 -4.51
N GLU A 366 -1.02 -2.74 -5.36
CA GLU A 366 0.10 -3.58 -4.92
C GLU A 366 1.36 -3.38 -5.78
N GLY A 367 2.52 -3.39 -5.13
CA GLY A 367 3.82 -3.37 -5.80
C GLY A 367 4.28 -2.05 -6.44
N PHE A 368 3.42 -1.02 -6.50
CA PHE A 368 3.82 0.29 -7.01
C PHE A 368 4.49 1.12 -5.92
N ASP A 369 5.72 1.55 -6.15
CA ASP A 369 6.49 2.42 -5.25
C ASP A 369 6.80 3.75 -5.92
N ALA A 370 6.30 4.83 -5.34
CA ALA A 370 6.57 6.19 -5.78
C ALA A 370 6.69 7.14 -4.57
N PRO A 371 7.88 7.32 -4.01
CA PRO A 371 8.12 8.16 -2.83
C PRO A 371 7.74 9.64 -3.02
N ARG A 372 7.57 10.09 -4.27
CA ARG A 372 7.07 11.42 -4.60
C ARG A 372 5.57 11.61 -4.38
N LEU A 373 4.81 10.52 -4.17
CA LEU A 373 3.37 10.58 -3.97
C LEU A 373 3.02 11.29 -2.66
N ARG A 374 2.22 12.36 -2.74
CA ARG A 374 1.83 13.19 -1.59
C ARG A 374 0.33 13.37 -1.45
N VAL A 375 -0.43 13.16 -2.51
CA VAL A 375 -1.89 13.33 -2.51
C VAL A 375 -2.53 12.09 -3.15
N VAL A 376 -3.48 11.49 -2.45
CA VAL A 376 -4.28 10.36 -2.95
C VAL A 376 -5.74 10.73 -2.95
N VAL A 377 -6.43 10.49 -4.06
CA VAL A 377 -7.89 10.63 -4.18
C VAL A 377 -8.49 9.25 -4.38
N TYR A 378 -9.31 8.81 -3.43
CA TYR A 378 -9.90 7.47 -3.42
C TYR A 378 -11.33 7.51 -3.95
N LEU A 379 -11.53 7.23 -5.24
CA LEU A 379 -12.80 7.29 -5.96
C LEU A 379 -13.17 5.91 -6.53
N THR A 380 -13.27 4.91 -5.67
CA THR A 380 -13.68 3.55 -6.03
C THR A 380 -14.78 3.04 -5.11
N THR A 381 -15.51 2.03 -5.56
CA THR A 381 -16.53 1.32 -4.76
C THR A 381 -15.94 0.20 -3.91
N VAL A 382 -14.64 -0.05 -4.01
CA VAL A 382 -13.95 -1.07 -3.21
C VAL A 382 -13.68 -0.51 -1.82
N VAL A 383 -14.44 -0.95 -0.84
CA VAL A 383 -14.38 -0.48 0.56
C VAL A 383 -13.88 -1.55 1.52
N THR A 384 -13.00 -2.44 1.06
CA THR A 384 -12.31 -3.37 1.98
C THR A 384 -11.14 -2.67 2.66
N ARG A 385 -10.91 -3.00 3.95
CA ARG A 385 -9.84 -2.41 4.75
C ARG A 385 -8.47 -2.59 4.10
N SER A 386 -8.20 -3.81 3.60
CA SER A 386 -6.93 -4.14 2.99
C SER A 386 -6.64 -3.25 1.77
N ARG A 387 -7.60 -3.13 0.85
CA ARG A 387 -7.45 -2.31 -0.37
C ARG A 387 -7.29 -0.83 -0.05
N PHE A 388 -8.11 -0.30 0.86
CA PHE A 388 -8.01 1.09 1.26
C PHE A 388 -6.64 1.39 1.90
N VAL A 389 -6.21 0.59 2.87
CA VAL A 389 -4.91 0.76 3.54
C VAL A 389 -3.75 0.61 2.56
N GLN A 390 -3.78 -0.39 1.67
CA GLN A 390 -2.77 -0.55 0.62
C GLN A 390 -2.67 0.67 -0.29
N ALA A 391 -3.80 1.27 -0.65
CA ALA A 391 -3.85 2.44 -1.51
C ALA A 391 -3.26 3.69 -0.85
N ILE A 392 -3.74 4.04 0.34
CA ILE A 392 -3.32 5.27 1.04
C ILE A 392 -1.86 5.21 1.53
N THR A 393 -1.39 4.03 1.91
CA THR A 393 -0.03 3.84 2.41
C THR A 393 1.06 3.95 1.34
N ARG A 394 0.69 4.11 0.08
CA ARG A 394 1.63 4.53 -0.97
C ARG A 394 2.18 5.92 -0.71
N ALA A 395 1.36 6.80 -0.14
CA ALA A 395 1.73 8.18 0.14
C ALA A 395 2.59 8.36 1.41
N VAL A 396 2.75 7.34 2.25
CA VAL A 396 3.62 7.44 3.44
C VAL A 396 5.09 7.24 3.14
N ARG A 397 5.43 6.71 1.96
CA ARG A 397 6.79 6.32 1.61
C ARG A 397 7.70 7.53 1.39
N MET A 398 8.97 7.36 1.76
CA MET A 398 10.03 8.34 1.53
C MET A 398 11.21 7.67 0.83
N ASP A 399 11.93 8.42 0.00
CA ASP A 399 13.24 8.00 -0.49
C ASP A 399 14.34 8.33 0.53
N GLY A 400 15.49 7.66 0.41
CA GLY A 400 16.61 7.84 1.34
C GLY A 400 17.19 9.24 1.33
N GLU A 401 17.27 9.90 0.17
CA GLU A 401 17.83 11.25 0.04
C GLU A 401 16.90 12.30 0.65
N ARG A 402 15.60 12.22 0.40
CA ARG A 402 14.62 13.11 1.01
C ARG A 402 14.50 12.90 2.50
N SER A 403 14.61 11.63 2.95
CA SER A 403 14.62 11.31 4.36
C SER A 403 15.77 12.01 5.10
N ALA A 404 16.91 12.20 4.44
CA ALA A 404 18.05 12.90 5.03
C ALA A 404 17.87 14.43 5.13
N ARG A 405 17.08 15.04 4.23
CA ARG A 405 16.97 16.51 4.10
C ARG A 405 15.72 17.10 4.77
N GLU A 406 14.64 16.34 4.86
CA GLU A 406 13.39 16.83 5.42
C GLU A 406 13.38 16.76 6.94
N PRO A 407 12.93 17.82 7.66
CA PRO A 407 12.91 17.83 9.12
C PRO A 407 11.91 16.83 9.70
N ILE A 408 12.12 16.41 10.94
CA ILE A 408 11.19 15.61 11.72
C ILE A 408 10.51 16.55 12.74
N PRO A 409 9.17 16.56 12.84
CA PRO A 409 8.19 15.69 12.18
C PRO A 409 8.06 15.98 10.67
N ARG A 410 7.82 14.91 9.90
CA ARG A 410 7.67 14.99 8.45
C ARG A 410 6.37 15.69 8.06
N HIS A 411 6.38 16.42 6.95
CA HIS A 411 5.18 17.01 6.39
C HIS A 411 4.19 15.90 5.95
N PRO A 412 2.89 16.04 6.23
CA PRO A 412 1.91 15.00 5.96
C PRO A 412 1.70 14.80 4.46
N SER A 413 1.27 13.59 4.10
CA SER A 413 0.61 13.31 2.84
C SER A 413 -0.91 13.32 3.04
N TYR A 414 -1.66 13.56 1.98
CA TYR A 414 -3.09 13.84 2.07
C TYR A 414 -3.91 12.79 1.34
N VAL A 415 -5.01 12.37 1.97
CA VAL A 415 -5.95 11.41 1.41
C VAL A 415 -7.33 12.06 1.32
N TYR A 416 -7.88 12.09 0.11
CA TYR A 416 -9.21 12.61 -0.18
C TYR A 416 -10.15 11.45 -0.55
N ALA A 417 -11.31 11.37 0.08
CA ALA A 417 -12.29 10.32 -0.17
C ALA A 417 -13.72 10.79 0.12
N PRO A 418 -14.75 10.18 -0.47
CA PRO A 418 -16.13 10.35 -0.01
C PRO A 418 -16.26 9.94 1.45
N ALA A 419 -17.16 10.57 2.21
CA ALA A 419 -17.42 10.28 3.61
C ALA A 419 -18.21 8.97 3.80
N ASP A 420 -17.73 7.87 3.23
CA ASP A 420 -18.28 6.54 3.46
C ASP A 420 -17.92 6.08 4.89
N PRO A 421 -18.88 5.56 5.70
CA PRO A 421 -18.65 5.14 7.08
C PRO A 421 -17.51 4.15 7.26
N LEU A 422 -17.34 3.19 6.34
CA LEU A 422 -16.25 2.21 6.42
C LEU A 422 -14.90 2.86 6.13
N LEU A 423 -14.81 3.75 5.14
CA LEU A 423 -13.57 4.47 4.84
C LEU A 423 -13.16 5.36 6.02
N ILE A 424 -14.11 6.03 6.66
CA ILE A 424 -13.89 6.82 7.88
C ILE A 424 -13.39 5.91 9.02
N GLN A 425 -14.03 4.76 9.22
CA GLN A 425 -13.63 3.79 10.23
C GLN A 425 -12.21 3.28 10.00
N TYR A 426 -11.85 2.96 8.76
CA TYR A 426 -10.50 2.50 8.41
C TYR A 426 -9.45 3.59 8.60
N ALA A 427 -9.78 4.83 8.26
CA ALA A 427 -8.92 5.98 8.53
C ALA A 427 -8.72 6.20 10.04
N ARG A 428 -9.79 6.09 10.84
CA ARG A 428 -9.71 6.16 12.31
C ARG A 428 -8.85 5.03 12.89
N SER A 429 -9.03 3.80 12.41
CA SER A 429 -8.22 2.66 12.88
C SER A 429 -6.75 2.78 12.50
N TRP A 430 -6.44 3.37 11.35
CA TRP A 430 -5.09 3.74 10.98
C TRP A 430 -4.54 4.82 11.92
N SER A 431 -5.34 5.81 12.28
CA SER A 431 -4.96 6.96 13.08
C SER A 431 -4.85 6.67 14.58
N LEU A 432 -5.45 5.61 15.08
CA LEU A 432 -5.18 5.15 16.47
C LEU A 432 -3.71 4.75 16.64
N SER A 433 -3.05 4.43 15.53
CA SER A 433 -1.61 4.21 15.44
C SER A 433 -0.82 5.45 15.02
N GLU A 434 -1.51 6.54 14.58
CA GLU A 434 -0.91 7.78 14.07
C GLU A 434 -1.57 9.01 14.68
N PRO A 435 -0.81 10.06 15.05
CA PRO A 435 -1.36 11.34 15.46
C PRO A 435 -2.02 12.00 14.25
N TYR A 436 -3.31 11.91 14.16
CA TYR A 436 -4.04 12.46 13.06
C TYR A 436 -5.06 13.51 13.55
N HIS A 437 -5.06 14.63 12.89
CA HIS A 437 -6.03 15.66 13.10
C HIS A 437 -7.20 15.48 12.12
N LEU A 438 -8.35 14.96 12.64
CA LEU A 438 -9.60 15.45 12.12
C LEU A 438 -9.58 16.95 12.43
N ARG A 439 -9.37 17.81 11.44
CA ARG A 439 -9.71 19.20 11.69
C ARG A 439 -11.20 19.24 12.00
N PRO A 440 -11.61 19.69 13.18
CA PRO A 440 -12.95 20.22 13.34
C PRO A 440 -13.09 21.26 12.20
N ARG A 441 -14.25 21.32 11.56
CA ARG A 441 -14.66 22.43 10.72
C ARG A 441 -14.06 23.72 11.28
N GLU A 442 -13.31 24.47 10.48
CA GLU A 442 -12.74 25.74 10.97
C GLU A 442 -13.89 26.56 11.52
N ALA A 443 -13.84 26.89 12.80
CA ALA A 443 -14.88 27.64 13.50
C ALA A 443 -15.17 29.03 12.88
N GLY A 444 -14.35 29.49 11.93
CA GLY A 444 -14.52 30.75 11.21
C GLY A 444 -15.56 30.74 10.07
N GLU A 445 -15.95 29.56 9.55
CA GLU A 445 -17.05 29.52 8.54
C GLU A 445 -18.43 29.30 9.17
N ALA A 446 -18.50 28.96 10.46
CA ALA A 446 -19.75 28.77 11.19
C ALA A 446 -20.27 30.07 11.82
N ASP A 447 -19.42 31.04 12.14
CA ASP A 447 -19.82 32.25 12.85
C ASP A 447 -20.51 33.32 11.99
N ALA A 448 -20.43 33.23 10.67
CA ALA A 448 -21.20 34.14 9.80
C ALA A 448 -22.70 33.75 9.66
N ALA A 449 -23.11 32.60 10.20
CA ALA A 449 -24.50 32.14 10.14
C ALA A 449 -25.18 31.95 11.51
N ALA A 450 -24.50 32.22 12.61
CA ALA A 450 -24.99 31.94 13.98
C ALA A 450 -25.72 33.12 14.62
N GLY A 451 -26.49 33.85 13.86
CA GLY A 451 -27.46 34.84 14.37
C GLY A 451 -28.89 34.31 14.54
N GLY A 452 -29.11 33.02 14.64
CA GLY A 452 -30.43 32.42 14.78
C GLY A 452 -30.43 31.13 15.57
N ALA A 453 -31.22 31.10 16.64
CA ALA A 453 -31.35 30.00 17.57
C ALA A 453 -31.58 28.64 16.88
N GLY A 454 -30.79 27.63 17.26
CA GLY A 454 -31.21 26.22 17.26
C GLY A 454 -31.27 25.47 15.93
N ALA A 455 -30.69 25.96 14.83
CA ALA A 455 -30.63 25.18 13.60
C ALA A 455 -29.47 24.19 13.62
N ALA A 456 -29.77 22.90 13.42
CA ALA A 456 -28.76 21.87 13.17
C ALA A 456 -27.85 22.31 12.00
N PRO A 457 -26.53 22.02 12.07
CA PRO A 457 -25.62 22.44 11.00
C PRO A 457 -26.08 21.91 9.65
N ARG A 458 -26.31 22.80 8.72
CA ARG A 458 -26.72 22.43 7.35
C ARG A 458 -25.63 21.62 6.68
N PRO A 459 -25.96 20.51 6.04
CA PRO A 459 -24.99 19.69 5.37
C PRO A 459 -24.36 20.42 4.17
N PRO A 460 -23.11 20.10 3.83
CA PRO A 460 -22.39 20.73 2.72
C PRO A 460 -22.98 20.38 1.34
N LEU A 461 -23.75 19.29 1.26
CA LEU A 461 -24.41 18.81 0.05
C LEU A 461 -25.86 18.45 0.33
N GLN A 462 -26.72 18.71 -0.61
CA GLN A 462 -28.13 18.35 -0.55
C GLN A 462 -28.45 17.31 -1.63
N ALA A 463 -29.12 16.22 -1.23
CA ALA A 463 -29.62 15.24 -2.16
C ALA A 463 -30.96 15.66 -2.74
N LEU A 464 -31.10 15.58 -4.03
CA LEU A 464 -32.35 15.89 -4.76
C LEU A 464 -32.94 14.58 -5.30
N ALA A 465 -34.27 14.45 -5.17
CA ALA A 465 -34.99 13.28 -5.64
C ALA A 465 -35.10 13.26 -7.17
N ASP A 466 -34.86 12.14 -7.79
CA ASP A 466 -35.12 11.87 -9.17
C ASP A 466 -36.18 10.75 -9.32
N SER A 467 -36.95 10.68 -10.32
CA SER A 467 -38.29 10.11 -10.50
C SER A 467 -38.54 8.61 -10.12
N ALA A 468 -37.63 7.88 -9.56
CA ALA A 468 -37.77 6.44 -9.39
C ALA A 468 -37.71 5.91 -7.93
N GLY A 469 -37.85 6.74 -6.92
CA GLY A 469 -37.93 6.29 -5.53
C GLY A 469 -36.62 5.76 -4.91
N ALA A 470 -35.50 5.91 -5.63
CA ALA A 470 -34.16 5.58 -5.13
C ALA A 470 -33.34 6.87 -4.94
N VAL A 471 -32.11 6.79 -4.52
CA VAL A 471 -31.20 7.96 -4.47
C VAL A 471 -31.08 8.58 -5.84
N MET A 472 -31.40 9.81 -5.95
CA MET A 472 -31.71 10.42 -7.20
C MET A 472 -30.70 11.46 -7.65
N ALA A 473 -30.37 12.43 -6.86
CA ALA A 473 -29.30 13.37 -7.13
C ALA A 473 -28.66 13.80 -5.83
N LEU A 474 -27.35 14.03 -5.84
CA LEU A 474 -26.67 14.68 -4.74
C LEU A 474 -26.49 16.15 -5.14
N GLY A 475 -27.20 17.05 -4.48
CA GLY A 475 -27.06 18.49 -4.68
C GLY A 475 -26.05 19.10 -3.70
N GLY A 476 -25.34 20.09 -4.11
CA GLY A 476 -24.37 20.80 -3.28
C GLY A 476 -24.27 22.28 -3.62
N PRO A 477 -23.43 23.08 -2.92
CA PRO A 477 -23.19 24.44 -3.30
C PRO A 477 -22.73 24.50 -4.77
N GLU A 478 -23.14 25.57 -5.47
CA GLU A 478 -22.86 25.73 -6.88
C GLU A 478 -21.37 25.55 -7.21
N LEU A 479 -21.07 24.69 -8.17
CA LEU A 479 -19.71 24.55 -8.69
C LEU A 479 -19.28 25.86 -9.36
N PRO A 480 -18.01 26.26 -9.22
CA PRO A 480 -17.44 27.36 -9.97
C PRO A 480 -17.75 27.24 -11.48
N ALA A 481 -17.92 28.36 -12.16
CA ALA A 481 -18.38 28.39 -13.56
C ALA A 481 -17.47 27.58 -14.52
N PHE A 482 -16.17 27.48 -14.23
CA PHE A 482 -15.21 26.73 -15.02
C PHE A 482 -15.41 25.20 -14.92
N LEU A 483 -16.00 24.70 -13.83
CA LEU A 483 -16.30 23.27 -13.65
C LEU A 483 -17.69 22.87 -14.25
N ARG A 484 -18.55 23.84 -14.59
CA ARG A 484 -19.87 23.57 -15.20
C ARG A 484 -19.77 23.24 -16.68
N ARG A 485 -18.67 23.56 -17.36
CA ARG A 485 -18.48 23.31 -18.79
C ARG A 485 -17.98 21.92 -19.13
N SER A 486 -17.58 21.14 -18.12
CA SER A 486 -17.00 19.80 -18.28
C SER A 486 -17.97 18.66 -17.91
N ALA A 487 -19.27 18.97 -17.69
CA ALA A 487 -20.30 18.00 -17.29
C ALA A 487 -21.11 17.50 -18.50
#